data_3ea01098475f0aa5acae763ba005e466
#
_entry.id   3ea01098475f0aa5acae763ba005e466
#
_cell.length_a   1.000
_cell.length_b   1.000
_cell.length_c   1.000
_cell.angle_alpha   90.00
_cell.angle_beta   90.00
_cell.angle_gamma   90.00
#
_symmetry.space_group_name_H-M   'P 1'
#
loop_
_entity.id
_entity.type
_entity.pdbx_description
1 polymer ?
#
loop_
_entity_poly.entity_id
_entity_poly.type
_entity_poly.pdbx_seq_one_letter_code
_entity_poly.pdbx_strand_id
1 'polypeptide(L)'
;GIAATYASRLRETRPDSVVIDLSGDLRLPTAESYKQWYGHDHKAPHLIGEAVFGLCEAYRDRLRGARLVSNPGCYATSVLLPLIPLLREGLIDPSDIVADAKSGATGAGRTPREDLLFCEVAENFSAYSPGRTHRHVGEIEAVLADRTGQRVELTFCPHLLPVKRGILTALYVKPKADLAELK
;
A
#
# COMPACT_ATOMS: atom_id res chain seq x y z
N GLY A 1 -1.97 -15.52 2.05
CA GLY A 1 -0.87 -16.16 1.46
C GLY A 1 0.05 -16.98 2.34
N ILE A 2 1.19 -17.30 1.78
CA ILE A 2 2.21 -18.14 2.44
C ILE A 2 2.83 -17.43 3.65
N ALA A 3 3.05 -16.12 3.57
CA ALA A 3 3.69 -15.34 4.63
C ALA A 3 2.86 -15.35 5.92
N ALA A 4 1.54 -15.22 5.83
CA ALA A 4 0.66 -15.30 6.99
C ALA A 4 0.75 -16.66 7.72
N THR A 5 0.90 -17.76 6.99
CA THR A 5 1.10 -19.10 7.58
C THR A 5 2.43 -19.19 8.35
N TYR A 6 3.51 -18.65 7.79
CA TYR A 6 4.81 -18.59 8.49
C TYR A 6 4.77 -17.66 9.70
N ALA A 7 4.11 -16.50 9.57
CA ALA A 7 3.95 -15.57 10.68
C ALA A 7 3.19 -16.22 11.85
N SER A 8 2.07 -16.92 11.58
CA SER A 8 1.31 -17.67 12.60
C SER A 8 2.21 -18.68 13.33
N ARG A 9 2.93 -19.51 12.59
CA ARG A 9 3.83 -20.51 13.19
C ARG A 9 4.96 -19.88 14.02
N LEU A 10 5.53 -18.75 13.55
CA LEU A 10 6.57 -18.05 14.30
C LEU A 10 6.01 -17.44 15.59
N ARG A 11 4.80 -16.88 15.56
CA ARG A 11 4.14 -16.33 16.75
C ARG A 11 3.88 -17.42 17.81
N GLU A 12 3.52 -18.64 17.38
CA GLU A 12 3.30 -19.79 18.27
C GLU A 12 4.61 -20.35 18.86
N THR A 13 5.64 -20.54 18.02
CA THR A 13 6.87 -21.22 18.40
C THR A 13 7.93 -20.29 18.98
N ARG A 14 7.90 -19.00 18.66
CA ARG A 14 8.86 -17.97 19.10
C ARG A 14 8.14 -16.64 19.42
N PRO A 15 7.33 -16.60 20.47
CA PRO A 15 6.47 -15.45 20.77
C PRO A 15 7.25 -14.14 21.01
N ASP A 16 8.52 -14.23 21.40
CA ASP A 16 9.38 -13.05 21.62
C ASP A 16 10.02 -12.49 20.36
N SER A 17 9.93 -13.19 19.24
CA SER A 17 10.48 -12.71 17.98
C SER A 17 9.63 -11.58 17.39
N VAL A 18 10.29 -10.61 16.75
CA VAL A 18 9.62 -9.62 15.91
C VAL A 18 9.54 -10.17 14.50
N VAL A 19 8.33 -10.19 13.95
CA VAL A 19 8.05 -10.61 12.57
C VAL A 19 7.71 -9.38 11.75
N ILE A 20 8.44 -9.14 10.67
CA ILE A 20 8.14 -8.08 9.70
C ILE A 20 7.70 -8.77 8.40
N ASP A 21 6.41 -8.68 8.11
CA ASP A 21 5.83 -9.23 6.89
C ASP A 21 5.98 -8.25 5.73
N LEU A 22 6.76 -8.62 4.72
CA LEU A 22 6.97 -7.85 3.49
C LEU A 22 5.93 -8.17 2.41
N SER A 23 5.04 -9.14 2.66
CA SER A 23 3.97 -9.51 1.73
C SER A 23 2.76 -8.59 1.86
N GLY A 24 1.70 -8.88 1.11
CA GLY A 24 0.42 -8.19 1.25
C GLY A 24 -0.55 -8.81 2.25
N ASP A 25 -0.14 -9.90 2.93
CA ASP A 25 -1.07 -10.73 3.69
C ASP A 25 -1.72 -10.01 4.89
N LEU A 26 -0.97 -9.14 5.57
CA LEU A 26 -1.43 -8.49 6.80
C LEU A 26 -1.68 -6.97 6.65
N ARG A 27 -1.83 -6.47 5.41
CA ARG A 27 -1.98 -5.02 5.15
C ARG A 27 -3.40 -4.51 5.25
N LEU A 28 -4.39 -5.39 5.12
CA LEU A 28 -5.79 -5.01 5.14
C LEU A 28 -6.42 -5.24 6.53
N PRO A 29 -7.40 -4.43 6.93
CA PRO A 29 -7.90 -4.41 8.30
C PRO A 29 -8.78 -5.60 8.66
N THR A 30 -9.34 -6.32 7.68
CA THR A 30 -10.24 -7.45 7.91
C THR A 30 -10.02 -8.59 6.91
N ALA A 31 -10.46 -9.79 7.29
CA ALA A 31 -10.42 -10.96 6.39
C ALA A 31 -11.33 -10.77 5.16
N GLU A 32 -12.45 -10.08 5.34
CA GLU A 32 -13.40 -9.77 4.26
C GLU A 32 -12.76 -8.82 3.24
N SER A 33 -12.12 -7.73 3.71
CA SER A 33 -11.40 -6.81 2.83
C SER A 33 -10.24 -7.50 2.12
N TYR A 34 -9.54 -8.42 2.81
CA TYR A 34 -8.52 -9.23 2.19
C TYR A 34 -9.09 -10.10 1.06
N LYS A 35 -10.20 -10.81 1.31
CA LYS A 35 -10.87 -11.62 0.29
C LYS A 35 -11.33 -10.79 -0.90
N GLN A 36 -11.86 -9.59 -0.66
CA GLN A 36 -12.29 -8.66 -1.70
C GLN A 36 -11.14 -8.27 -2.63
N TRP A 37 -9.96 -7.94 -2.08
CA TRP A 37 -8.84 -7.41 -2.85
C TRP A 37 -7.87 -8.48 -3.39
N TYR A 38 -7.79 -9.63 -2.74
CA TYR A 38 -6.90 -10.73 -3.13
C TYR A 38 -7.62 -11.92 -3.78
N GLY A 39 -8.95 -11.98 -3.73
CA GLY A 39 -9.77 -12.99 -4.40
C GLY A 39 -9.79 -14.37 -3.71
N HIS A 40 -9.22 -14.48 -2.52
CA HIS A 40 -9.20 -15.73 -1.75
C HIS A 40 -9.22 -15.49 -0.24
N ASP A 41 -9.56 -16.52 0.53
CA ASP A 41 -9.60 -16.43 1.98
C ASP A 41 -8.20 -16.25 2.58
N HIS A 42 -8.13 -15.48 3.67
CA HIS A 42 -6.89 -15.27 4.41
C HIS A 42 -6.48 -16.54 5.17
N LYS A 43 -5.18 -16.90 5.15
CA LYS A 43 -4.69 -18.17 5.75
C LYS A 43 -4.52 -18.12 7.27
N ALA A 44 -4.41 -16.92 7.85
CA ALA A 44 -4.29 -16.72 9.29
C ALA A 44 -5.05 -15.44 9.71
N PRO A 45 -6.40 -15.43 9.64
CA PRO A 45 -7.19 -14.22 9.87
C PRO A 45 -7.06 -13.67 11.30
N HIS A 46 -6.70 -14.50 12.27
CA HIS A 46 -6.46 -14.08 13.66
C HIS A 46 -5.27 -13.12 13.81
N LEU A 47 -4.34 -13.08 12.86
CA LEU A 47 -3.19 -12.17 12.89
C LEU A 47 -3.49 -10.76 12.37
N ILE A 48 -4.59 -10.57 11.64
CA ILE A 48 -4.90 -9.29 11.01
C ILE A 48 -5.00 -8.18 12.06
N GLY A 49 -5.70 -8.41 13.17
CA GLY A 49 -5.85 -7.42 14.25
C GLY A 49 -4.59 -7.22 15.12
N GLU A 50 -3.63 -8.16 15.07
CA GLU A 50 -2.36 -8.08 15.81
C GLU A 50 -1.30 -7.27 15.04
N ALA A 51 -1.33 -7.32 13.73
CA ALA A 51 -0.31 -6.69 12.89
C ALA A 51 -0.41 -5.15 12.92
N VAL A 52 0.71 -4.49 13.19
CA VAL A 52 0.83 -3.03 13.08
C VAL A 52 1.31 -2.66 11.69
N PHE A 53 0.64 -1.73 11.04
CA PHE A 53 1.05 -1.24 9.73
C PHE A 53 2.37 -0.47 9.81
N GLY A 54 3.35 -0.85 9.00
CA GLY A 54 4.76 -0.47 9.12
C GLY A 54 5.13 0.89 8.52
N LEU A 55 4.18 1.80 8.28
CA LEU A 55 4.50 3.17 7.85
C LEU A 55 4.92 3.99 9.07
N CYS A 56 6.24 4.08 9.29
CA CYS A 56 6.83 4.65 10.51
C CYS A 56 6.40 6.08 10.80
N GLU A 57 6.21 6.90 9.78
CA GLU A 57 5.80 8.30 9.90
C GLU A 57 4.38 8.44 10.47
N ALA A 58 3.50 7.48 10.16
CA ALA A 58 2.09 7.51 10.58
C ALA A 58 1.80 6.64 11.82
N TYR A 59 2.62 5.62 12.10
CA TYR A 59 2.35 4.60 13.12
C TYR A 59 3.47 4.43 14.16
N ARG A 60 4.37 5.40 14.28
CA ARG A 60 5.56 5.33 15.15
C ARG A 60 5.27 4.83 16.55
N ASP A 61 4.23 5.36 17.21
CA ASP A 61 3.93 5.00 18.60
C ASP A 61 3.36 3.57 18.72
N ARG A 62 2.58 3.12 17.73
CA ARG A 62 2.06 1.75 17.67
C ARG A 62 3.13 0.72 17.32
N LEU A 63 4.16 1.13 16.58
CA LEU A 63 5.29 0.27 16.19
C LEU A 63 6.26 0.00 17.35
N ARG A 64 6.29 0.86 18.36
CA ARG A 64 7.09 0.62 19.56
C ARG A 64 6.56 -0.59 20.31
N GLY A 65 7.39 -1.63 20.42
CA GLY A 65 7.03 -2.88 21.06
C GLY A 65 6.16 -3.83 20.22
N ALA A 66 5.82 -3.47 18.98
CA ALA A 66 5.08 -4.36 18.09
C ALA A 66 5.89 -5.64 17.80
N ARG A 67 5.22 -6.78 17.89
CA ARG A 67 5.81 -8.09 17.60
C ARG A 67 5.48 -8.58 16.18
N LEU A 68 4.47 -8.01 15.55
CA LEU A 68 4.07 -8.31 14.19
C LEU A 68 3.87 -7.00 13.43
N VAL A 69 4.64 -6.80 12.37
CA VAL A 69 4.61 -5.60 11.55
C VAL A 69 4.26 -5.98 10.12
N SER A 70 3.26 -5.32 9.57
CA SER A 70 2.87 -5.42 8.16
C SER A 70 3.52 -4.29 7.37
N ASN A 71 4.59 -4.60 6.63
CA ASN A 71 5.31 -3.60 5.85
C ASN A 71 4.46 -3.11 4.67
N PRO A 72 4.34 -1.78 4.46
CA PRO A 72 3.50 -1.22 3.40
C PRO A 72 3.96 -1.61 2.00
N GLY A 73 3.02 -1.63 1.06
CA GLY A 73 3.32 -1.71 -0.36
C GLY A 73 4.07 -0.47 -0.86
N CYS A 74 4.89 -0.63 -1.89
CA CYS A 74 5.72 0.45 -2.42
C CYS A 74 4.91 1.66 -2.92
N TYR A 75 3.86 1.43 -3.70
CA TYR A 75 2.95 2.49 -4.12
C TYR A 75 2.13 3.05 -2.95
N ALA A 76 1.69 2.19 -2.02
CA ALA A 76 0.98 2.66 -0.85
C ALA A 76 1.84 3.64 -0.04
N THR A 77 3.12 3.34 0.15
CA THR A 77 4.06 4.26 0.80
C THR A 77 4.14 5.60 0.08
N SER A 78 4.32 5.59 -1.26
CA SER A 78 4.48 6.83 -2.05
C SER A 78 3.24 7.72 -2.07
N VAL A 79 2.04 7.13 -1.90
CA VAL A 79 0.75 7.83 -1.86
C VAL A 79 0.40 8.30 -0.45
N LEU A 80 0.60 7.44 0.55
CA LEU A 80 0.20 7.71 1.94
C LEU A 80 1.03 8.82 2.61
N LEU A 81 2.35 8.86 2.34
CA LEU A 81 3.24 9.84 2.95
C LEU A 81 2.79 11.29 2.70
N PRO A 82 2.45 11.71 1.48
CA PRO A 82 1.95 13.07 1.25
C PRO A 82 0.46 13.23 1.60
N LEU A 83 -0.41 12.21 1.38
CA LEU A 83 -1.85 12.39 1.60
C LEU A 83 -2.25 12.45 3.07
N ILE A 84 -1.62 11.68 3.94
CA ILE A 84 -1.98 11.66 5.37
C ILE A 84 -1.90 13.05 6.00
N PRO A 85 -0.77 13.79 5.93
CA PRO A 85 -0.70 15.13 6.50
C PRO A 85 -1.67 16.10 5.84
N LEU A 86 -1.79 16.11 4.51
CA LEU A 86 -2.68 17.02 3.79
C LEU A 86 -4.14 16.85 4.19
N LEU A 87 -4.60 15.60 4.34
CA LEU A 87 -5.97 15.30 4.76
C LEU A 87 -6.20 15.59 6.25
N ARG A 88 -5.22 15.31 7.11
CA ARG A 88 -5.34 15.56 8.55
C ARG A 88 -5.47 17.04 8.87
N GLU A 89 -4.71 17.87 8.16
CA GLU A 89 -4.75 19.33 8.31
C GLU A 89 -5.91 19.98 7.52
N GLY A 90 -6.73 19.19 6.81
CA GLY A 90 -7.88 19.68 6.04
C GLY A 90 -7.51 20.52 4.83
N LEU A 91 -6.28 20.42 4.34
CA LEU A 91 -5.74 21.25 3.25
C LEU A 91 -6.24 20.84 1.87
N ILE A 92 -6.74 19.61 1.74
CA ILE A 92 -7.28 19.08 0.48
C ILE A 92 -8.66 18.44 0.68
N ASP A 93 -9.42 18.35 -0.41
CA ASP A 93 -10.67 17.62 -0.44
C ASP A 93 -10.41 16.11 -0.49
N PRO A 94 -11.08 15.27 0.35
CA PRO A 94 -10.95 13.83 0.28
C PRO A 94 -11.60 13.19 -0.96
N SER A 95 -12.40 13.96 -1.71
CA SER A 95 -13.02 13.50 -2.97
C SER A 95 -12.09 13.76 -4.17
N ASP A 96 -12.25 12.95 -5.21
CA ASP A 96 -11.56 13.11 -6.51
C ASP A 96 -10.01 13.11 -6.41
N ILE A 97 -9.47 12.28 -5.54
CA ILE A 97 -8.01 12.09 -5.46
C ILE A 97 -7.58 11.10 -6.55
N VAL A 98 -6.66 11.55 -7.41
CA VAL A 98 -6.03 10.70 -8.42
C VAL A 98 -4.56 10.52 -8.10
N ALA A 99 -4.11 9.28 -8.00
CA ALA A 99 -2.70 8.93 -7.87
C ALA A 99 -2.22 8.29 -9.18
N ASP A 100 -1.43 9.04 -9.92
CA ASP A 100 -0.81 8.63 -11.18
C ASP A 100 0.65 8.25 -10.90
N ALA A 101 0.93 6.95 -10.85
CA ALA A 101 2.18 6.41 -10.34
C ALA A 101 2.96 5.64 -11.42
N LYS A 102 4.27 5.83 -11.43
CA LYS A 102 5.20 5.23 -12.39
C LYS A 102 6.24 4.41 -11.62
N SER A 103 6.39 3.13 -11.94
CA SER A 103 7.34 2.23 -11.28
C SER A 103 8.32 1.61 -12.26
N GLY A 104 9.56 1.46 -11.84
CA GLY A 104 10.52 0.62 -12.55
C GLY A 104 10.15 -0.86 -12.52
N ALA A 105 10.67 -1.61 -13.50
CA ALA A 105 10.30 -3.00 -13.78
C ALA A 105 10.53 -3.97 -12.61
N THR A 106 11.52 -3.73 -11.74
CA THR A 106 11.78 -4.61 -10.59
C THR A 106 10.67 -4.59 -9.55
N GLY A 107 9.79 -3.57 -9.56
CA GLY A 107 8.61 -3.48 -8.70
C GLY A 107 7.52 -4.50 -9.02
N ALA A 108 7.52 -5.07 -10.22
CA ALA A 108 6.56 -6.11 -10.65
C ALA A 108 6.80 -7.47 -9.97
N GLY A 109 7.90 -7.62 -9.21
CA GLY A 109 8.24 -8.85 -8.50
C GLY A 109 9.10 -9.80 -9.32
N ARG A 110 9.25 -11.05 -8.83
CA ARG A 110 10.17 -12.05 -9.40
C ARG A 110 9.48 -13.18 -10.14
N THR A 111 8.15 -13.21 -10.15
CA THR A 111 7.40 -14.24 -10.88
C THR A 111 7.54 -13.99 -12.39
N PRO A 112 8.02 -14.98 -13.17
CA PRO A 112 8.09 -14.84 -14.61
C PRO A 112 6.70 -14.62 -15.21
N ARG A 113 6.61 -13.65 -16.13
CA ARG A 113 5.38 -13.31 -16.87
C ARG A 113 5.77 -12.86 -18.27
N GLU A 114 4.94 -13.17 -19.27
CA GLU A 114 5.20 -12.81 -20.66
C GLU A 114 5.28 -11.30 -20.86
N ASP A 115 4.35 -10.54 -20.23
CA ASP A 115 4.29 -9.08 -20.28
C ASP A 115 5.45 -8.38 -19.55
N LEU A 116 6.32 -9.13 -18.87
CA LEU A 116 7.53 -8.65 -18.19
C LEU A 116 8.83 -9.12 -18.86
N LEU A 117 8.75 -9.76 -20.01
CA LEU A 117 9.92 -10.10 -20.81
C LEU A 117 10.66 -8.84 -21.25
N PHE A 118 11.96 -8.94 -21.43
CA PHE A 118 12.80 -7.80 -21.81
C PHE A 118 12.31 -7.12 -23.09
N CYS A 119 11.91 -7.91 -24.11
CA CYS A 119 11.39 -7.40 -25.39
C CYS A 119 10.04 -6.69 -25.26
N GLU A 120 9.27 -6.99 -24.19
CA GLU A 120 7.97 -6.34 -23.95
C GLU A 120 8.11 -5.07 -23.09
N VAL A 121 9.10 -5.03 -22.21
CA VAL A 121 9.31 -3.91 -21.27
C VAL A 121 10.30 -2.88 -21.81
N ALA A 122 11.30 -3.30 -22.58
CA ALA A 122 12.33 -2.39 -23.11
C ALA A 122 11.70 -1.34 -24.02
N GLU A 123 12.03 -0.06 -23.77
CA GLU A 123 11.52 1.10 -24.54
C GLU A 123 9.98 1.22 -24.57
N ASN A 124 9.29 0.49 -23.69
CA ASN A 124 7.83 0.50 -23.57
C ASN A 124 7.37 1.12 -22.25
N PHE A 125 6.23 1.77 -22.30
CA PHE A 125 5.59 2.44 -21.15
C PHE A 125 4.11 2.07 -21.13
N SER A 126 3.68 1.38 -20.08
CA SER A 126 2.33 0.83 -20.04
C SER A 126 1.64 1.04 -18.70
N ALA A 127 0.35 1.43 -18.74
CA ALA A 127 -0.52 1.39 -17.57
C ALA A 127 -0.99 -0.05 -17.30
N TYR A 128 -1.17 -0.40 -16.03
CA TYR A 128 -1.73 -1.69 -15.64
C TYR A 128 -2.69 -1.53 -14.47
N SER A 129 -3.74 -2.35 -14.41
CA SER A 129 -4.76 -2.32 -13.35
C SER A 129 -5.23 -0.90 -12.95
N PRO A 130 -5.62 -0.03 -13.91
CA PRO A 130 -6.01 1.35 -13.61
C PRO A 130 -7.35 1.43 -12.85
N GLY A 131 -7.60 2.59 -12.27
CA GLY A 131 -8.84 2.88 -11.54
C GLY A 131 -8.84 2.27 -10.14
N ARG A 132 -9.75 1.35 -9.88
CA ARG A 132 -9.93 0.72 -8.56
C ARG A 132 -9.67 -0.79 -8.58
N THR A 133 -8.88 -1.28 -9.54
CA THR A 133 -8.63 -2.72 -9.70
C THR A 133 -7.32 -3.20 -9.05
N HIS A 134 -6.40 -2.29 -8.79
CA HIS A 134 -5.13 -2.63 -8.15
C HIS A 134 -5.30 -2.81 -6.64
N ARG A 135 -4.78 -3.91 -6.08
CA ARG A 135 -4.91 -4.28 -4.65
C ARG A 135 -4.38 -3.22 -3.66
N HIS A 136 -3.44 -2.37 -4.06
CA HIS A 136 -2.97 -1.28 -3.20
C HIS A 136 -4.03 -0.21 -2.94
N VAL A 137 -5.10 -0.12 -3.73
CA VAL A 137 -6.20 0.81 -3.46
C VAL A 137 -6.84 0.50 -2.11
N GLY A 138 -7.17 -0.78 -1.85
CA GLY A 138 -7.73 -1.19 -0.56
C GLY A 138 -6.81 -0.90 0.63
N GLU A 139 -5.51 -1.12 0.47
CA GLU A 139 -4.49 -0.80 1.48
C GLU A 139 -4.43 0.70 1.75
N ILE A 140 -4.36 1.54 0.71
CA ILE A 140 -4.28 2.99 0.82
C ILE A 140 -5.53 3.56 1.49
N GLU A 141 -6.71 3.19 1.01
CA GLU A 141 -7.98 3.69 1.53
C GLU A 141 -8.21 3.30 3.00
N ALA A 142 -7.86 2.06 3.36
CA ALA A 142 -7.96 1.60 4.75
C ALA A 142 -7.04 2.40 5.69
N VAL A 143 -5.81 2.67 5.27
CA VAL A 143 -4.86 3.45 6.07
C VAL A 143 -5.26 4.93 6.15
N LEU A 144 -5.74 5.53 5.05
CA LEU A 144 -6.26 6.89 5.07
C LEU A 144 -7.45 7.01 6.03
N ALA A 145 -8.40 6.07 6.00
CA ALA A 145 -9.53 6.05 6.93
C ALA A 145 -9.07 5.94 8.40
N ASP A 146 -8.12 5.04 8.71
CA ASP A 146 -7.57 4.88 10.07
C ASP A 146 -6.82 6.13 10.55
N ARG A 147 -6.06 6.78 9.67
CA ARG A 147 -5.17 7.88 10.08
C ARG A 147 -5.78 9.27 10.00
N THR A 148 -6.83 9.46 9.22
CA THR A 148 -7.46 10.77 9.02
C THR A 148 -8.90 10.82 9.52
N GLY A 149 -9.51 9.67 9.80
CA GLY A 149 -10.94 9.56 10.13
C GLY A 149 -11.86 9.84 8.93
N GLN A 150 -11.32 9.98 7.73
CA GLN A 150 -12.07 10.34 6.52
C GLN A 150 -12.12 9.15 5.56
N ARG A 151 -13.29 8.93 4.97
CA ARG A 151 -13.42 8.00 3.85
C ARG A 151 -12.91 8.68 2.58
N VAL A 152 -11.93 8.06 1.96
CA VAL A 152 -11.33 8.51 0.70
C VAL A 152 -11.60 7.46 -0.36
N GLU A 153 -12.02 7.89 -1.55
CA GLU A 153 -12.09 7.05 -2.74
C GLU A 153 -10.98 7.48 -3.71
N LEU A 154 -10.00 6.58 -3.91
CA LEU A 154 -8.82 6.87 -4.70
C LEU A 154 -8.96 6.30 -6.12
N THR A 155 -8.75 7.13 -7.14
CA THR A 155 -8.46 6.66 -8.48
C THR A 155 -6.95 6.43 -8.61
N PHE A 156 -6.55 5.18 -8.87
CA PHE A 156 -5.14 4.80 -8.95
C PHE A 156 -4.78 4.38 -10.38
N CYS A 157 -3.75 4.98 -10.93
CA CYS A 157 -3.26 4.69 -12.28
C CYS A 157 -1.77 4.32 -12.24
N PRO A 158 -1.43 3.06 -11.95
CA PRO A 158 -0.04 2.61 -11.94
C PRO A 158 0.46 2.34 -13.37
N HIS A 159 1.74 2.67 -13.59
CA HIS A 159 2.44 2.43 -14.84
C HIS A 159 3.75 1.69 -14.59
N LEU A 160 4.14 0.88 -15.57
CA LEU A 160 5.44 0.25 -15.63
C LEU A 160 6.32 1.04 -16.62
N LEU A 161 7.52 1.40 -16.17
CA LEU A 161 8.53 2.09 -16.98
C LEU A 161 9.66 1.13 -17.35
N PRO A 162 10.34 1.36 -18.50
CA PRO A 162 11.50 0.59 -18.94
C PRO A 162 12.78 1.00 -18.19
N VAL A 163 12.66 1.25 -16.88
CA VAL A 163 13.79 1.53 -15.99
C VAL A 163 13.86 0.47 -14.91
N LYS A 164 15.02 0.26 -14.32
CA LYS A 164 15.20 -0.82 -13.34
C LYS A 164 14.41 -0.56 -12.05
N ARG A 165 14.56 0.62 -11.44
CA ARG A 165 14.08 0.93 -10.10
C ARG A 165 13.57 2.35 -9.99
N GLY A 166 12.78 2.58 -8.95
CA GLY A 166 12.22 3.86 -8.56
C GLY A 166 10.72 3.90 -8.70
N ILE A 167 10.09 4.83 -7.97
CA ILE A 167 8.67 5.17 -8.10
C ILE A 167 8.57 6.69 -8.12
N LEU A 168 7.85 7.19 -9.12
CA LEU A 168 7.39 8.56 -9.18
C LEU A 168 5.85 8.53 -9.09
N THR A 169 5.29 9.21 -8.10
CA THR A 169 3.84 9.36 -7.96
C THR A 169 3.46 10.83 -8.05
N ALA A 170 2.60 11.16 -9.01
CA ALA A 170 1.92 12.45 -9.10
C ALA A 170 0.54 12.31 -8.46
N LEU A 171 0.21 13.23 -7.56
CA LEU A 171 -1.10 13.29 -6.91
C LEU A 171 -1.86 14.50 -7.42
N TYR A 172 -3.05 14.28 -7.92
CA TYR A 172 -3.97 15.33 -8.34
C TYR A 172 -5.06 15.42 -7.28
N VAL A 173 -5.16 16.58 -6.65
CA VAL A 173 -6.05 16.83 -5.51
C VAL A 173 -6.73 18.19 -5.66
N LYS A 174 -7.89 18.36 -5.03
CA LYS A 174 -8.56 19.68 -4.92
C LYS A 174 -8.07 20.38 -3.65
N PRO A 175 -7.34 21.50 -3.74
CA PRO A 175 -6.92 22.24 -2.58
C PRO A 175 -8.12 22.92 -1.90
N LYS A 176 -8.13 22.95 -0.57
CA LYS A 176 -9.02 23.75 0.29
C LYS A 176 -8.31 24.92 0.94
N ALA A 177 -6.99 24.97 0.82
CA ALA A 177 -6.11 25.99 1.37
C ALA A 177 -5.40 26.72 0.25
N ASP A 178 -4.85 27.90 0.55
CA ASP A 178 -4.04 28.67 -0.37
C ASP A 178 -2.70 27.96 -0.65
N LEU A 179 -2.14 28.18 -1.85
CA LEU A 179 -0.85 27.59 -2.26
C LEU A 179 0.31 27.90 -1.29
N ALA A 180 0.23 28.98 -0.52
CA ALA A 180 1.22 29.32 0.48
C ALA A 180 1.21 28.37 1.69
N GLU A 181 0.04 27.83 2.05
CA GLU A 181 -0.15 26.86 3.14
C GLU A 181 0.22 25.43 2.74
N LEU A 182 0.28 25.15 1.43
CA LEU A 182 0.64 23.84 0.88
C LEU A 182 2.15 23.65 0.66
N LYS A 183 2.96 24.69 0.89
CA LYS A 183 4.43 24.68 0.77
C LYS A 183 5.09 24.41 2.11
#